data_821eace01d8474260ca59cba1e82f260
#
_entry.id   821eace01d8474260ca59cba1e82f260
#
_cell.length_a   1.000
_cell.length_b   1.000
_cell.length_c   1.000
_cell.angle_alpha   90.00
_cell.angle_beta   90.00
_cell.angle_gamma   90.00
#
_symmetry.space_group_name_H-M   'P 1'
#
loop_
_entity.id
_entity.type
_entity.pdbx_description
1 polymer ?
#
loop_
_entity_poly.entity_id
_entity_poly.type
_entity_poly.pdbx_seq_one_letter_code
_entity_poly.pdbx_strand_id
1 'polypeptide(L)'
;MEIKVNFLDKLRLEAKFDDFTVVTDQPVRYKGDGSAPSPFDYFLVSSALCAGYFAKLYCDTRNISTENIHLSQTNIVDPENRYKQRFNIQVELPPD
;
A
#
# COMPACT_ATOMS: atom_id res chain seq x y z
N MET A 1 3.60 -14.74 13.98
CA MET A 1 4.40 -13.51 13.76
C MET A 1 4.08 -12.50 14.85
N GLU A 2 5.11 -11.96 15.47
CA GLU A 2 4.94 -10.91 16.46
C GLU A 2 5.32 -9.57 15.84
N ILE A 3 4.48 -8.57 16.06
CA ILE A 3 4.74 -7.22 15.59
C ILE A 3 4.95 -6.33 16.80
N LYS A 4 6.12 -5.69 16.89
CA LYS A 4 6.41 -4.76 17.98
C LYS A 4 6.36 -3.34 17.45
N VAL A 5 5.66 -2.48 18.15
CA VAL A 5 5.54 -1.06 17.78
C VAL A 5 6.32 -0.23 18.79
N ASN A 6 7.20 0.61 18.27
CA ASN A 6 7.97 1.54 19.07
C ASN A 6 7.60 2.97 18.71
N PHE A 7 7.55 3.83 19.71
CA PHE A 7 7.26 5.24 19.54
C PHE A 7 8.56 5.99 19.31
N LEU A 8 8.65 6.66 18.17
CA LEU A 8 9.79 7.51 17.84
C LEU A 8 9.47 8.95 18.27
N ASP A 9 10.09 9.94 17.62
CA ASP A 9 9.81 11.33 17.93
C ASP A 9 8.47 11.76 17.32
N LYS A 10 7.80 12.70 17.97
CA LYS A 10 6.53 13.29 17.51
C LYS A 10 5.48 12.21 17.20
N LEU A 11 4.97 12.16 15.96
CA LEU A 11 3.97 11.17 15.57
C LEU A 11 4.56 10.01 14.78
N ARG A 12 5.88 9.91 14.72
CA ARG A 12 6.56 8.83 14.03
C ARG A 12 6.53 7.56 14.89
N LEU A 13 6.22 6.46 14.22
CA LEU A 13 6.21 5.14 14.84
C LEU A 13 7.04 4.20 13.99
N GLU A 14 7.53 3.14 14.60
CA GLU A 14 8.10 2.03 13.83
C GLU A 14 7.49 0.71 14.26
N ALA A 15 7.32 -0.18 13.31
CA ALA A 15 6.88 -1.55 13.55
C ALA A 15 8.01 -2.50 13.15
N LYS A 16 8.33 -3.42 14.04
CA LYS A 16 9.34 -4.44 13.77
C LYS A 16 8.70 -5.81 13.80
N PHE A 17 8.94 -6.58 12.76
CA PHE A 17 8.45 -7.94 12.63
C PHE A 17 9.44 -8.74 11.79
N ASP A 18 9.77 -9.96 12.25
CA ASP A 18 10.83 -10.75 11.65
C ASP A 18 12.11 -9.90 11.53
N ASP A 19 12.70 -9.80 10.35
CA ASP A 19 13.91 -8.98 10.13
C ASP A 19 13.57 -7.63 9.45
N PHE A 20 12.30 -7.23 9.48
CA PHE A 20 11.85 -6.03 8.79
C PHE A 20 11.50 -4.91 9.75
N THR A 21 11.65 -3.69 9.27
CA THR A 21 11.23 -2.49 10.00
C THR A 21 10.43 -1.60 9.05
N VAL A 22 9.26 -1.16 9.52
CA VAL A 22 8.40 -0.24 8.79
C VAL A 22 8.24 1.02 9.64
N VAL A 23 8.48 2.17 9.03
CA VAL A 23 8.37 3.47 9.71
C VAL A 23 7.16 4.21 9.17
N THR A 24 6.36 4.81 10.06
CA THR A 24 5.21 5.62 9.70
C THR A 24 5.32 7.01 10.30
N ASP A 25 4.59 7.94 9.70
CA ASP A 25 4.41 9.29 10.21
C ASP A 25 2.98 9.71 9.91
N GLN A 26 2.65 10.96 10.14
CA GLN A 26 1.38 11.53 9.72
C GLN A 26 1.63 12.70 8.78
N PRO A 27 0.67 13.02 7.90
CA PRO A 27 0.80 14.21 7.06
C PRO A 27 0.84 15.48 7.89
N VAL A 28 1.39 16.54 7.32
CA VAL A 28 1.47 17.83 7.99
C VAL A 28 0.08 18.31 8.42
N ARG A 29 -0.96 18.06 7.61
CA ARG A 29 -2.33 18.46 7.94
C ARG A 29 -2.87 17.77 9.20
N TYR A 30 -2.26 16.66 9.62
CA TYR A 30 -2.61 15.95 10.86
C TYR A 30 -1.51 16.07 11.91
N LYS A 31 -0.72 17.15 11.85
CA LYS A 31 0.32 17.50 12.82
C LYS A 31 1.57 16.62 12.78
N GLY A 32 1.73 15.80 11.74
CA GLY A 32 2.97 15.09 11.50
C GLY A 32 3.93 15.92 10.67
N ASP A 33 5.07 15.33 10.34
CA ASP A 33 6.09 15.98 9.50
C ASP A 33 6.06 15.50 8.06
N GLY A 34 5.20 14.52 7.73
CA GLY A 34 5.14 13.96 6.39
C GLY A 34 6.41 13.23 5.98
N SER A 35 7.19 12.74 6.93
CA SER A 35 8.49 12.12 6.65
C SER A 35 8.37 10.67 6.21
N ALA A 36 7.21 10.06 6.35
CA ALA A 36 6.94 8.67 5.96
C ALA A 36 5.45 8.52 5.69
N PRO A 37 5.03 7.43 4.99
CA PRO A 37 3.60 7.16 4.82
C PRO A 37 2.91 6.96 6.16
N SER A 38 1.61 7.29 6.22
CA SER A 38 0.82 7.00 7.41
C SER A 38 0.52 5.51 7.51
N PRO A 39 0.13 5.01 8.70
CA PRO A 39 -0.30 3.61 8.82
C PRO A 39 -1.42 3.26 7.85
N PHE A 40 -2.39 4.15 7.64
CA PHE A 40 -3.47 3.91 6.70
C PHE A 40 -2.98 3.82 5.26
N ASP A 41 -1.97 4.63 4.88
CA ASP A 41 -1.36 4.53 3.56
C ASP A 41 -0.77 3.14 3.33
N TYR A 42 -0.12 2.57 4.32
CA TYR A 42 0.42 1.22 4.21
C TYR A 42 -0.67 0.18 4.01
N PHE A 43 -1.81 0.36 4.65
CA PHE A 43 -2.95 -0.52 4.44
C PHE A 43 -3.41 -0.49 2.98
N LEU A 44 -3.51 0.71 2.39
CA LEU A 44 -3.88 0.87 0.99
C LEU A 44 -2.83 0.27 0.06
N VAL A 45 -1.55 0.51 0.36
CA VAL A 45 -0.45 -0.04 -0.43
C VAL A 45 -0.46 -1.57 -0.38
N SER A 46 -0.74 -2.14 0.80
CA SER A 46 -0.79 -3.60 0.94
C SER A 46 -1.86 -4.21 0.04
N SER A 47 -3.00 -3.54 -0.11
CA SER A 47 -4.07 -4.01 -1.00
C SER A 47 -3.60 -4.06 -2.45
N ALA A 48 -2.91 -3.02 -2.91
CA ALA A 48 -2.37 -2.97 -4.28
C ALA A 48 -1.31 -4.04 -4.48
N LEU A 49 -0.44 -4.24 -3.50
CA LEU A 49 0.61 -5.26 -3.59
C LEU A 49 0.04 -6.66 -3.62
N CYS A 50 -1.03 -6.92 -2.86
CA CYS A 50 -1.70 -8.22 -2.91
C CYS A 50 -2.29 -8.49 -4.30
N ALA A 51 -2.93 -7.49 -4.90
CA ALA A 51 -3.44 -7.63 -6.26
C ALA A 51 -2.31 -7.91 -7.26
N GLY A 52 -1.18 -7.21 -7.10
CA GLY A 52 0.00 -7.44 -7.95
C GLY A 52 0.55 -8.85 -7.79
N TYR A 53 0.59 -9.36 -6.57
CA TYR A 53 1.05 -10.70 -6.30
C TYR A 53 0.20 -11.75 -7.05
N PHE A 54 -1.13 -11.62 -6.97
CA PHE A 54 -2.01 -12.56 -7.66
C PHE A 54 -1.90 -12.43 -9.18
N ALA A 55 -1.72 -11.21 -9.69
CA ALA A 55 -1.48 -11.01 -11.11
C ALA A 55 -0.18 -11.70 -11.54
N LYS A 56 0.86 -11.60 -10.72
CA LYS A 56 2.14 -12.26 -10.99
C LYS A 56 1.99 -13.78 -11.05
N LEU A 57 1.28 -14.36 -10.09
CA LEU A 57 1.04 -15.80 -10.08
C LEU A 57 0.26 -16.25 -11.32
N TYR A 58 -0.75 -15.49 -11.70
CA TYR A 58 -1.52 -15.79 -12.90
C TYR A 58 -0.64 -15.81 -14.14
N CYS A 59 0.21 -14.82 -14.28
CA CYS A 59 1.11 -14.72 -15.42
C CYS A 59 2.17 -15.82 -15.41
N ASP A 60 2.74 -16.12 -14.25
CA ASP A 60 3.79 -17.14 -14.15
C ASP A 60 3.26 -18.52 -14.48
N THR A 61 2.04 -18.86 -14.07
CA THR A 61 1.45 -20.17 -14.38
C THR A 61 1.12 -20.33 -15.86
N ARG A 62 1.07 -19.23 -16.62
CA ARG A 62 0.74 -19.22 -18.04
C ARG A 62 1.91 -18.81 -18.92
N ASN A 63 3.10 -18.68 -18.33
CA ASN A 63 4.31 -18.26 -19.04
C ASN A 63 4.14 -16.89 -19.72
N ILE A 64 3.40 -15.98 -19.07
CA ILE A 64 3.23 -14.61 -19.55
C ILE A 64 4.23 -13.73 -18.82
N SER A 65 5.02 -12.94 -19.59
CA SER A 65 5.97 -12.00 -18.99
C SER A 65 5.23 -10.84 -18.34
N THR A 66 5.67 -10.46 -17.14
CA THR A 66 5.11 -9.29 -16.43
C THR A 66 5.90 -8.01 -16.73
N GLU A 67 6.89 -8.07 -17.64
CA GLU A 67 7.78 -6.95 -17.91
C GLU A 67 7.05 -5.68 -18.33
N ASN A 68 5.98 -5.83 -19.13
CA ASN A 68 5.20 -4.69 -19.63
C ASN A 68 3.81 -4.61 -19.03
N ILE A 69 3.60 -5.24 -17.87
CA ILE A 69 2.33 -5.19 -17.16
C ILE A 69 2.43 -4.16 -16.05
N HIS A 70 1.45 -3.28 -15.98
CA HIS A 70 1.37 -2.25 -14.95
C HIS A 70 0.04 -2.38 -14.22
N LEU A 71 0.10 -2.18 -12.91
CA LEU A 71 -1.09 -2.21 -12.07
C LEU A 71 -1.15 -0.91 -11.28
N SER A 72 -2.31 -0.29 -11.27
CA SER A 72 -2.53 0.92 -10.49
C SER A 72 -3.77 0.77 -9.63
N GLN A 73 -3.74 1.40 -8.48
CA GLN A 73 -4.88 1.47 -7.57
C GLN A 73 -5.16 2.93 -7.29
N THR A 74 -6.42 3.33 -7.51
CA THR A 74 -6.90 4.67 -7.19
C THR A 74 -7.89 4.58 -6.05
N ASN A 75 -7.70 5.38 -5.02
CA ASN A 75 -8.59 5.42 -3.86
C ASN A 75 -9.47 6.65 -3.98
N ILE A 76 -10.79 6.43 -3.90
CA ILE A 76 -11.78 7.50 -4.02
C ILE A 76 -12.53 7.58 -2.69
N VAL A 77 -12.49 8.77 -2.08
CA VAL A 77 -13.24 9.04 -0.84
C VAL A 77 -14.64 9.50 -1.23
N ASP A 78 -15.67 8.88 -0.62
CA ASP A 78 -17.05 9.28 -0.84
C ASP A 78 -17.26 10.69 -0.27
N PRO A 79 -17.69 11.69 -1.08
CA PRO A 79 -17.86 13.04 -0.58
C PRO A 79 -18.98 13.17 0.45
N GLU A 80 -19.96 12.25 0.45
CA GLU A 80 -21.06 12.26 1.41
C GLU A 80 -20.73 11.52 2.69
N ASN A 81 -19.76 10.58 2.63
CA ASN A 81 -19.38 9.77 3.79
C ASN A 81 -17.87 9.55 3.78
N ARG A 82 -17.16 10.27 4.64
CA ARG A 82 -15.70 10.20 4.72
C ARG A 82 -15.17 8.82 5.07
N TYR A 83 -16.00 7.97 5.64
CA TYR A 83 -15.59 6.63 6.05
C TYR A 83 -15.72 5.60 4.95
N LYS A 84 -16.39 5.97 3.83
CA LYS A 84 -16.47 5.11 2.65
C LYS A 84 -15.38 5.47 1.68
N GLN A 85 -14.61 4.48 1.28
CA GLN A 85 -13.61 4.63 0.24
C GLN A 85 -13.81 3.56 -0.81
N ARG A 86 -13.62 3.94 -2.05
CA ARG A 86 -13.68 3.01 -3.18
C ARG A 86 -12.27 2.83 -3.72
N PHE A 87 -11.94 1.59 -4.04
CA PHE A 87 -10.67 1.26 -4.65
C PHE A 87 -10.90 0.85 -6.09
N ASN A 88 -10.18 1.49 -7.00
CA ASN A 88 -10.11 1.07 -8.40
C ASN A 88 -8.74 0.46 -8.63
N ILE A 89 -8.71 -0.80 -9.03
CA ILE A 89 -7.47 -1.46 -9.40
C ILE A 89 -7.51 -1.71 -10.89
N GLN A 90 -6.54 -1.17 -11.61
CA GLN A 90 -6.40 -1.34 -13.05
C GLN A 90 -5.14 -2.10 -13.35
N VAL A 91 -5.26 -3.10 -14.22
CA VAL A 91 -4.12 -3.87 -14.69
C VAL A 91 -3.97 -3.60 -16.19
N GLU A 92 -2.84 -3.03 -16.59
CA GLU A 92 -2.55 -2.79 -17.99
C GLU A 92 -1.72 -3.95 -18.52
N LEU A 93 -2.29 -4.64 -19.51
CA LEU A 93 -1.61 -5.75 -20.17
C LEU A 93 -0.90 -5.24 -21.42
N PRO A 94 0.24 -5.86 -21.78
CA PRO A 94 0.92 -5.47 -23.00
C PRO A 94 0.06 -5.81 -24.22
N PRO A 95 0.15 -5.02 -25.29
CA PRO A 95 -0.48 -5.42 -26.55
C PRO A 95 0.16 -6.71 -27.06
N ASP A 96 -0.62 -7.59 -27.63
CA ASP A 96 -0.16 -8.87 -28.15
C ASP A 96 0.90 -8.73 -29.22
#